data_59dd9a61064b434e6417a1f4d7cfb961
#
_entry.id   59dd9a61064b434e6417a1f4d7cfb961
#
_cell.length_a   1.000
_cell.length_b   1.000
_cell.length_c   1.000
_cell.angle_alpha   90.00
_cell.angle_beta   90.00
_cell.angle_gamma   90.00
#
_symmetry.space_group_name_H-M   'P 1'
#
loop_
_entity.id
_entity.type
_entity.pdbx_description
1 polymer ?
#
loop_
_entity_poly.entity_id
_entity_poly.type
_entity_poly.pdbx_seq_one_letter_code
_entity_poly.pdbx_strand_id
1 'polypeptide(L)'
;AEEKKKQQDAEVQKKMDEMNATLNEQSEKLKAVESLVEAKPLVDRRSQDKQDEAARDLEAQKTVQTTISKVPSWFLNTEASPDFVYANATETSADIQLSIDMAMLSGKRQLAQILGEMVSSRMTDFAAQSGNTQDGAVTKEVERVTKSVVADVQLGGYQREKIEVLPNGKTFRTYVRLSYSTSDLKRIMMKEIQKNEILNTKIRRTKAFEELEKEIELYRESKTKNRSRQDAE
;
A
#
# COMPACT_ATOMS: atom_id res chain seq x y z
N ALA A 1 -56.85 -46.44 -72.20
CA ALA A 1 -56.62 -44.96 -72.08
C ALA A 1 -56.36 -44.57 -70.57
N GLU A 2 -57.02 -45.25 -69.60
CA GLU A 2 -56.92 -44.94 -68.16
C GLU A 2 -55.51 -45.28 -67.53
N GLU A 3 -54.93 -46.41 -67.98
CA GLU A 3 -53.64 -46.87 -67.46
C GLU A 3 -52.45 -45.91 -67.85
N LYS A 4 -52.51 -45.37 -69.07
CA LYS A 4 -51.48 -44.35 -69.46
C LYS A 4 -51.59 -43.05 -68.66
N LYS A 5 -52.82 -42.69 -68.29
CA LYS A 5 -53.02 -41.48 -67.45
C LYS A 5 -52.53 -41.69 -66.05
N LYS A 6 -52.73 -42.84 -65.42
CA LYS A 6 -52.22 -43.20 -64.10
C LYS A 6 -50.70 -43.26 -64.08
N GLN A 7 -50.05 -43.76 -65.12
CA GLN A 7 -48.57 -43.75 -65.21
C GLN A 7 -48.03 -42.38 -65.37
N GLN A 8 -48.65 -41.49 -66.14
CA GLN A 8 -48.24 -40.10 -66.28
C GLN A 8 -48.42 -39.33 -64.97
N ASP A 9 -49.53 -39.51 -64.25
CA ASP A 9 -49.75 -38.87 -62.98
C ASP A 9 -48.76 -39.32 -61.91
N ALA A 10 -48.39 -40.61 -61.86
CA ALA A 10 -47.35 -41.13 -60.97
C ALA A 10 -45.93 -40.59 -61.27
N GLU A 11 -45.57 -40.38 -62.57
CA GLU A 11 -44.30 -39.84 -62.99
C GLU A 11 -44.19 -38.31 -62.69
N VAL A 12 -45.31 -37.62 -62.81
CA VAL A 12 -45.40 -36.19 -62.44
C VAL A 12 -45.32 -36.06 -60.94
N GLN A 13 -45.99 -36.92 -60.17
CA GLN A 13 -45.89 -36.88 -58.72
C GLN A 13 -44.44 -37.13 -58.21
N LYS A 14 -43.77 -38.13 -58.80
CA LYS A 14 -42.38 -38.45 -58.47
C LYS A 14 -41.44 -37.29 -58.78
N LYS A 15 -41.61 -36.60 -59.94
CA LYS A 15 -40.85 -35.42 -60.27
C LYS A 15 -41.10 -34.23 -59.33
N MET A 16 -42.38 -34.10 -58.86
CA MET A 16 -42.73 -33.08 -57.88
C MET A 16 -42.05 -33.36 -56.50
N ASP A 17 -42.09 -34.67 -56.07
CA ASP A 17 -41.44 -35.04 -54.84
C ASP A 17 -39.90 -34.85 -54.84
N GLU A 18 -39.28 -35.21 -56.00
CA GLU A 18 -37.84 -34.95 -56.21
C GLU A 18 -37.49 -33.44 -56.25
N MET A 19 -38.37 -32.65 -56.84
CA MET A 19 -38.20 -31.19 -56.89
C MET A 19 -38.40 -30.57 -55.50
N ASN A 20 -39.36 -31.03 -54.73
CA ASN A 20 -39.58 -30.58 -53.39
C ASN A 20 -38.42 -30.97 -52.45
N ALA A 21 -37.83 -32.16 -52.62
CA ALA A 21 -36.67 -32.58 -51.88
C ALA A 21 -35.45 -31.68 -52.16
N THR A 22 -35.20 -31.35 -53.45
CA THR A 22 -34.12 -30.41 -53.85
C THR A 22 -34.34 -29.00 -53.34
N LEU A 23 -35.60 -28.53 -53.34
CA LEU A 23 -35.95 -27.22 -52.85
C LEU A 23 -35.72 -27.12 -51.31
N ASN A 24 -36.06 -28.17 -50.58
CA ASN A 24 -35.79 -28.26 -49.16
C ASN A 24 -34.29 -28.28 -48.84
N GLU A 25 -33.50 -29.04 -49.58
CA GLU A 25 -32.05 -29.08 -49.45
C GLU A 25 -31.40 -27.72 -49.74
N GLN A 26 -31.88 -27.00 -50.75
CA GLN A 26 -31.43 -25.67 -51.07
C GLN A 26 -31.82 -24.64 -49.98
N SER A 27 -33.02 -24.78 -49.44
CA SER A 27 -33.51 -23.94 -48.31
C SER A 27 -32.67 -24.14 -47.07
N GLU A 28 -32.31 -25.38 -46.72
CA GLU A 28 -31.42 -25.68 -45.59
C GLU A 28 -30.00 -25.11 -45.79
N LYS A 29 -29.46 -25.24 -47.02
CA LYS A 29 -28.17 -24.64 -47.36
C LYS A 29 -28.19 -23.10 -47.28
N LEU A 30 -29.28 -22.47 -47.69
CA LEU A 30 -29.47 -21.04 -47.60
C LEU A 30 -29.52 -20.59 -46.12
N LYS A 31 -30.25 -21.28 -45.27
CA LYS A 31 -30.32 -21.01 -43.82
C LYS A 31 -28.93 -21.16 -43.15
N ALA A 32 -28.17 -22.18 -43.55
CA ALA A 32 -26.81 -22.38 -43.05
C ALA A 32 -25.87 -21.25 -43.46
N VAL A 33 -25.98 -20.75 -44.69
CA VAL A 33 -25.18 -19.58 -45.17
C VAL A 33 -25.61 -18.29 -44.48
N GLU A 34 -26.90 -18.09 -44.25
CA GLU A 34 -27.44 -16.93 -43.55
C GLU A 34 -26.97 -16.88 -42.10
N SER A 35 -26.96 -18.01 -41.40
CA SER A 35 -26.40 -18.13 -40.05
C SER A 35 -24.87 -17.84 -39.98
N LEU A 36 -24.14 -18.23 -41.03
CA LEU A 36 -22.69 -17.90 -41.13
C LEU A 36 -22.44 -16.43 -41.43
N VAL A 37 -23.31 -15.79 -42.19
CA VAL A 37 -23.22 -14.33 -42.48
C VAL A 37 -23.57 -13.50 -41.24
N GLU A 38 -24.55 -13.93 -40.44
CA GLU A 38 -24.90 -13.26 -39.17
C GLU A 38 -23.81 -13.42 -38.08
N ALA A 39 -23.08 -14.53 -38.09
CA ALA A 39 -22.03 -14.79 -37.13
C ALA A 39 -20.74 -13.95 -37.40
N LYS A 40 -20.51 -13.54 -38.63
CA LYS A 40 -19.33 -12.77 -39.02
C LYS A 40 -19.19 -11.41 -38.31
N PRO A 41 -20.23 -10.59 -38.17
CA PRO A 41 -20.14 -9.32 -37.43
C PRO A 41 -19.83 -9.49 -35.93
N LEU A 42 -20.28 -10.61 -35.33
CA LEU A 42 -20.01 -10.92 -33.91
C LEU A 42 -18.55 -11.31 -33.67
N VAL A 43 -17.94 -12.02 -34.64
CA VAL A 43 -16.51 -12.39 -34.54
C VAL A 43 -15.65 -11.14 -34.69
N ASP A 44 -15.96 -10.23 -35.61
CA ASP A 44 -15.23 -8.97 -35.80
C ASP A 44 -15.37 -8.07 -34.56
N ARG A 45 -16.55 -7.95 -33.97
CA ARG A 45 -16.74 -7.20 -32.71
C ARG A 45 -15.91 -7.76 -31.56
N ARG A 46 -15.90 -9.08 -31.37
CA ARG A 46 -15.09 -9.72 -30.32
C ARG A 46 -13.58 -9.51 -30.53
N SER A 47 -13.15 -9.46 -31.77
CA SER A 47 -11.75 -9.20 -32.10
C SER A 47 -11.39 -7.75 -31.82
N GLN A 48 -12.27 -6.82 -32.15
CA GLN A 48 -12.11 -5.40 -31.82
C GLN A 48 -12.15 -5.14 -30.32
N ASP A 49 -13.11 -5.73 -29.58
CA ASP A 49 -13.20 -5.61 -28.13
C ASP A 49 -11.90 -6.08 -27.44
N LYS A 50 -11.31 -7.19 -27.88
CA LYS A 50 -10.04 -7.68 -27.35
C LYS A 50 -8.85 -6.77 -27.70
N GLN A 51 -8.86 -6.17 -28.88
CA GLN A 51 -7.82 -5.21 -29.26
C GLN A 51 -7.94 -3.90 -28.47
N ASP A 52 -9.14 -3.44 -28.26
CA ASP A 52 -9.43 -2.25 -27.43
C ASP A 52 -9.08 -2.47 -25.96
N GLU A 53 -9.36 -3.66 -25.42
CA GLU A 53 -8.98 -4.07 -24.07
C GLU A 53 -7.46 -4.12 -23.92
N ALA A 54 -6.76 -4.78 -24.84
CA ALA A 54 -5.30 -4.84 -24.86
C ALA A 54 -4.63 -3.45 -25.02
N ALA A 55 -5.24 -2.57 -25.82
CA ALA A 55 -4.77 -1.19 -25.95
C ALA A 55 -4.93 -0.39 -24.66
N ARG A 56 -6.09 -0.54 -23.97
CA ARG A 56 -6.34 0.08 -22.66
C ARG A 56 -5.38 -0.43 -21.59
N ASP A 57 -5.11 -1.73 -21.56
CA ASP A 57 -4.15 -2.34 -20.62
C ASP A 57 -2.73 -1.83 -20.86
N LEU A 58 -2.32 -1.72 -22.12
CA LEU A 58 -1.01 -1.16 -22.46
C LEU A 58 -0.89 0.31 -22.06
N GLU A 59 -1.94 1.08 -22.26
CA GLU A 59 -1.98 2.50 -21.87
C GLU A 59 -1.99 2.67 -20.35
N ALA A 60 -2.72 1.81 -19.63
CA ALA A 60 -2.69 1.74 -18.19
C ALA A 60 -1.29 1.38 -17.66
N GLN A 61 -0.63 0.38 -18.24
CA GLN A 61 0.74 0.02 -17.89
C GLN A 61 1.74 1.16 -18.13
N LYS A 62 1.66 1.85 -19.26
CA LYS A 62 2.50 3.04 -19.54
C LYS A 62 2.25 4.15 -18.52
N THR A 63 0.99 4.36 -18.15
CA THR A 63 0.61 5.37 -17.15
C THR A 63 1.18 5.02 -15.77
N VAL A 64 1.09 3.76 -15.35
CA VAL A 64 1.70 3.26 -14.10
C VAL A 64 3.21 3.45 -14.13
N GLN A 65 3.88 3.02 -15.20
CA GLN A 65 5.34 3.16 -15.35
C GLN A 65 5.78 4.64 -15.29
N THR A 66 5.05 5.51 -15.98
CA THR A 66 5.31 6.96 -15.96
C THR A 66 5.06 7.56 -14.58
N THR A 67 4.06 7.05 -13.85
CA THR A 67 3.77 7.51 -12.49
C THR A 67 4.88 7.09 -11.53
N ILE A 68 5.34 5.83 -11.62
CA ILE A 68 6.43 5.32 -10.77
C ILE A 68 7.73 6.09 -11.03
N SER A 69 8.05 6.39 -12.28
CA SER A 69 9.27 7.13 -12.64
C SER A 69 9.31 8.58 -12.12
N LYS A 70 8.14 9.15 -11.78
CA LYS A 70 8.04 10.47 -11.17
C LYS A 70 8.14 10.46 -9.65
N VAL A 71 8.04 9.28 -9.02
CA VAL A 71 8.18 9.18 -7.56
C VAL A 71 9.63 9.48 -7.17
N PRO A 72 9.87 10.35 -6.19
CA PRO A 72 11.22 10.63 -5.72
C PRO A 72 11.94 9.37 -5.27
N SER A 73 13.18 9.15 -5.71
CA SER A 73 13.95 7.94 -5.38
C SER A 73 14.13 7.74 -3.88
N TRP A 74 14.29 8.84 -3.13
CA TRP A 74 14.41 8.82 -1.68
C TRP A 74 13.12 8.36 -0.98
N PHE A 75 11.95 8.50 -1.64
CA PHE A 75 10.68 8.05 -1.09
C PHE A 75 10.52 6.53 -1.18
N LEU A 76 10.96 5.93 -2.29
CA LEU A 76 10.92 4.49 -2.51
C LEU A 76 12.01 3.75 -1.72
N ASN A 77 13.20 4.36 -1.62
CA ASN A 77 14.36 3.78 -0.96
C ASN A 77 14.62 4.53 0.35
N THR A 78 14.13 3.98 1.46
CA THR A 78 14.44 4.51 2.78
C THR A 78 15.60 3.72 3.36
N GLU A 79 16.75 4.36 3.49
CA GLU A 79 17.90 3.77 4.15
C GLU A 79 17.61 3.63 5.64
N ALA A 80 17.92 2.45 6.20
CA ALA A 80 17.83 2.25 7.63
C ALA A 80 18.94 3.05 8.34
N SER A 81 18.60 3.74 9.41
CA SER A 81 19.54 4.48 10.23
C SER A 81 19.45 3.98 11.67
N PRO A 82 20.57 3.76 12.36
CA PRO A 82 20.56 3.46 13.79
C PRO A 82 20.13 4.68 14.63
N ASP A 83 20.34 5.89 14.12
CA ASP A 83 20.13 7.13 14.85
C ASP A 83 18.75 7.76 14.64
N PHE A 84 18.08 7.39 13.56
CA PHE A 84 16.79 7.97 13.20
C PHE A 84 15.76 6.93 12.77
N VAL A 85 14.53 7.16 13.17
CA VAL A 85 13.33 6.48 12.64
C VAL A 85 12.71 7.36 11.59
N TYR A 86 12.40 6.80 10.42
CA TYR A 86 11.82 7.54 9.30
C TYR A 86 10.38 7.12 9.06
N ALA A 87 9.56 8.10 8.67
CA ALA A 87 8.24 7.87 8.10
C ALA A 87 8.09 8.65 6.79
N ASN A 88 7.67 7.96 5.73
CA ASN A 88 7.41 8.54 4.43
C ASN A 88 5.90 8.59 4.21
N ALA A 89 5.37 9.74 3.79
CA ALA A 89 3.95 9.88 3.47
C ALA A 89 3.75 10.67 2.17
N THR A 90 2.65 10.40 1.50
CA THR A 90 2.25 11.13 0.30
C THR A 90 0.75 11.37 0.30
N GLU A 91 0.36 12.55 -0.15
CA GLU A 91 -1.04 12.95 -0.28
C GLU A 91 -1.23 13.77 -1.55
N THR A 92 -2.48 13.85 -1.99
CA THR A 92 -2.84 14.55 -3.24
C THR A 92 -4.01 15.49 -2.98
N SER A 93 -3.90 16.75 -3.46
CA SER A 93 -4.97 17.75 -3.38
C SER A 93 -4.93 18.66 -4.61
N ALA A 94 -6.06 19.28 -4.93
CA ALA A 94 -6.13 20.35 -5.92
C ALA A 94 -5.46 21.65 -5.43
N ASP A 95 -5.39 21.84 -4.12
CA ASP A 95 -4.69 22.92 -3.45
C ASP A 95 -3.32 22.45 -2.96
N ILE A 96 -2.27 23.21 -3.29
CA ILE A 96 -0.88 22.85 -2.96
C ILE A 96 -0.64 22.86 -1.44
N GLN A 97 -1.15 23.86 -0.74
CA GLN A 97 -0.95 23.97 0.71
C GLN A 97 -1.67 22.83 1.44
N LEU A 98 -2.90 22.54 1.03
CA LEU A 98 -3.66 21.43 1.58
C LEU A 98 -2.96 20.08 1.33
N SER A 99 -2.37 19.88 0.16
CA SER A 99 -1.59 18.66 -0.17
C SER A 99 -0.39 18.51 0.78
N ILE A 100 0.31 19.61 1.09
CA ILE A 100 1.44 19.64 2.02
C ILE A 100 0.96 19.30 3.44
N ASP A 101 -0.08 19.98 3.91
CA ASP A 101 -0.59 19.80 5.27
C ASP A 101 -1.10 18.39 5.52
N MET A 102 -1.81 17.81 4.53
CA MET A 102 -2.29 16.43 4.58
C MET A 102 -1.12 15.43 4.60
N ALA A 103 -0.09 15.63 3.75
CA ALA A 103 1.08 14.76 3.72
C ALA A 103 1.87 14.83 5.05
N MET A 104 2.02 16.03 5.61
CA MET A 104 2.63 16.22 6.93
C MET A 104 1.84 15.52 8.04
N LEU A 105 0.50 15.60 8.02
CA LEU A 105 -0.35 14.95 9.00
C LEU A 105 -0.28 13.42 8.88
N SER A 106 -0.32 12.89 7.65
CA SER A 106 -0.16 11.45 7.39
C SER A 106 1.22 10.96 7.84
N GLY A 107 2.29 11.70 7.54
CA GLY A 107 3.64 11.39 7.99
C GLY A 107 3.78 11.36 9.51
N LYS A 108 3.18 12.32 10.22
CA LYS A 108 3.16 12.35 11.69
C LYS A 108 2.45 11.12 12.28
N ARG A 109 1.29 10.75 11.73
CA ARG A 109 0.54 9.56 12.18
C ARG A 109 1.36 8.29 12.00
N GLN A 110 1.98 8.13 10.83
CA GLN A 110 2.80 6.96 10.54
C GLN A 110 4.04 6.89 11.44
N LEU A 111 4.72 8.02 11.64
CA LEU A 111 5.86 8.11 12.55
C LEU A 111 5.45 7.75 13.98
N ALA A 112 4.33 8.29 14.48
CA ALA A 112 3.81 7.98 15.81
C ALA A 112 3.47 6.50 15.97
N GLN A 113 2.92 5.85 14.93
CA GLN A 113 2.64 4.43 14.93
C GLN A 113 3.93 3.61 15.04
N ILE A 114 4.93 3.87 14.19
CA ILE A 114 6.21 3.16 14.21
C ILE A 114 6.89 3.30 15.58
N LEU A 115 6.95 4.51 16.10
CA LEU A 115 7.55 4.78 17.41
C LEU A 115 6.77 4.10 18.55
N GLY A 116 5.43 4.06 18.46
CA GLY A 116 4.58 3.35 19.42
C GLY A 116 4.84 1.85 19.44
N GLU A 117 4.99 1.24 18.27
CA GLU A 117 5.34 -0.18 18.13
C GLU A 117 6.73 -0.47 18.71
N MET A 118 7.72 0.36 18.42
CA MET A 118 9.08 0.24 18.98
C MET A 118 9.09 0.34 20.52
N VAL A 119 8.37 1.31 21.08
CA VAL A 119 8.25 1.50 22.52
C VAL A 119 7.56 0.31 23.15
N SER A 120 6.44 -0.14 22.59
CA SER A 120 5.67 -1.28 23.10
C SER A 120 6.50 -2.57 23.10
N SER A 121 7.25 -2.83 22.03
CA SER A 121 8.14 -3.99 21.93
C SER A 121 9.21 -3.94 23.02
N ARG A 122 9.94 -2.84 23.18
CA ARG A 122 10.97 -2.68 24.21
C ARG A 122 10.42 -2.80 25.63
N MET A 123 9.25 -2.22 25.88
CA MET A 123 8.61 -2.30 27.21
C MET A 123 8.17 -3.74 27.53
N THR A 124 7.72 -4.49 26.53
CA THR A 124 7.39 -5.91 26.67
C THR A 124 8.65 -6.74 26.97
N ASP A 125 9.76 -6.46 26.28
CA ASP A 125 11.05 -7.12 26.54
C ASP A 125 11.57 -6.86 27.96
N PHE A 126 11.41 -5.63 28.48
CA PHE A 126 11.75 -5.30 29.87
C PHE A 126 10.88 -6.08 30.87
N ALA A 127 9.57 -6.16 30.61
CA ALA A 127 8.67 -6.94 31.45
C ALA A 127 9.02 -8.46 31.42
N ALA A 128 9.35 -9.00 30.24
CA ALA A 128 9.74 -10.38 30.08
C ALA A 128 11.03 -10.71 30.88
N GLN A 129 12.05 -9.87 30.76
CA GLN A 129 13.32 -10.06 31.48
C GLN A 129 13.18 -9.88 33.00
N SER A 130 12.19 -9.12 33.45
CA SER A 130 11.91 -8.96 34.88
C SER A 130 11.18 -10.18 35.50
N GLY A 131 10.77 -11.16 34.68
CA GLY A 131 9.98 -12.33 35.12
C GLY A 131 8.51 -12.00 35.45
N ASN A 132 8.03 -10.82 35.11
CA ASN A 132 6.71 -10.30 35.51
C ASN A 132 5.69 -10.23 34.34
N THR A 133 5.88 -11.01 33.28
CA THR A 133 4.97 -11.00 32.12
C THR A 133 3.52 -11.40 32.43
N GLN A 134 3.30 -12.16 33.49
CA GLN A 134 1.97 -12.58 33.93
C GLN A 134 1.36 -11.66 35.01
N ASP A 135 2.09 -10.66 35.46
CA ASP A 135 1.60 -9.67 36.41
C ASP A 135 0.73 -8.62 35.71
N GLY A 136 -0.57 -8.72 35.88
CA GLY A 136 -1.53 -7.81 35.27
C GLY A 136 -1.32 -6.32 35.65
N ALA A 137 -0.69 -6.05 36.79
CA ALA A 137 -0.32 -4.69 37.17
C ALA A 137 0.83 -4.16 36.31
N VAL A 138 1.85 -4.96 36.06
CA VAL A 138 2.98 -4.60 35.18
C VAL A 138 2.48 -4.36 33.75
N THR A 139 1.63 -5.23 33.22
CA THR A 139 1.07 -5.08 31.87
C THR A 139 0.30 -3.77 31.71
N LYS A 140 -0.52 -3.39 32.69
CA LYS A 140 -1.26 -2.11 32.67
C LYS A 140 -0.31 -0.89 32.70
N GLU A 141 0.75 -0.95 33.51
CA GLU A 141 1.72 0.14 33.58
C GLU A 141 2.58 0.25 32.31
N VAL A 142 2.95 -0.89 31.70
CA VAL A 142 3.59 -0.93 30.36
C VAL A 142 2.71 -0.20 29.32
N GLU A 143 1.43 -0.51 29.27
CA GLU A 143 0.49 0.18 28.37
C GLU A 143 0.38 1.68 28.65
N ARG A 144 0.32 2.06 29.93
CA ARG A 144 0.24 3.48 30.35
C ARG A 144 1.47 4.25 29.93
N VAL A 145 2.68 3.72 30.21
CA VAL A 145 3.94 4.35 29.83
C VAL A 145 4.08 4.41 28.31
N THR A 146 3.71 3.37 27.59
CA THR A 146 3.71 3.37 26.11
C THR A 146 2.84 4.50 25.57
N LYS A 147 1.61 4.64 26.09
CA LYS A 147 0.70 5.73 25.69
C LYS A 147 1.28 7.12 26.02
N SER A 148 1.91 7.27 27.16
CA SER A 148 2.55 8.54 27.57
C SER A 148 3.69 8.92 26.63
N VAL A 149 4.59 7.96 26.32
CA VAL A 149 5.72 8.18 25.39
C VAL A 149 5.24 8.54 23.99
N VAL A 150 4.21 7.84 23.49
CA VAL A 150 3.64 8.12 22.16
C VAL A 150 3.01 9.52 22.13
N ALA A 151 2.33 9.94 23.20
CA ALA A 151 1.77 11.29 23.30
C ALA A 151 2.86 12.36 23.29
N ASP A 152 3.94 12.18 24.04
CA ASP A 152 5.08 13.10 24.06
C ASP A 152 5.74 13.23 22.69
N VAL A 153 5.89 12.11 21.95
CA VAL A 153 6.42 12.10 20.60
C VAL A 153 5.52 12.84 19.60
N GLN A 154 4.18 12.70 19.74
CA GLN A 154 3.23 13.39 18.86
C GLN A 154 3.26 14.91 19.04
N LEU A 155 3.59 15.39 20.24
CA LEU A 155 3.63 16.82 20.54
C LEU A 155 4.86 17.53 19.97
N GLY A 156 5.95 16.80 19.69
CA GLY A 156 7.16 17.42 19.14
C GLY A 156 8.34 16.47 18.98
N GLY A 157 9.48 17.01 18.54
CA GLY A 157 10.74 16.27 18.39
C GLY A 157 10.96 15.62 17.02
N TYR A 158 9.95 15.58 16.14
CA TYR A 158 10.14 15.17 14.75
C TYR A 158 10.74 16.29 13.92
N GLN A 159 11.49 15.91 12.88
CA GLN A 159 12.04 16.81 11.89
C GLN A 159 11.49 16.48 10.51
N ARG A 160 11.20 17.50 9.71
CA ARG A 160 10.90 17.32 8.29
C ARG A 160 12.22 17.26 7.53
N GLU A 161 12.57 16.08 7.09
CA GLU A 161 13.85 15.83 6.43
C GLU A 161 13.79 16.14 4.94
N LYS A 162 12.73 15.69 4.29
CA LYS A 162 12.51 15.93 2.85
C LYS A 162 11.05 16.23 2.58
N ILE A 163 10.84 17.11 1.62
CA ILE A 163 9.53 17.39 1.04
C ILE A 163 9.70 17.67 -0.45
N GLU A 164 8.81 17.10 -1.24
CA GLU A 164 8.78 17.35 -2.68
C GLU A 164 7.32 17.38 -3.14
N VAL A 165 6.98 18.40 -3.93
CA VAL A 165 5.62 18.58 -4.47
C VAL A 165 5.70 18.46 -5.98
N LEU A 166 4.95 17.52 -6.54
CA LEU A 166 4.93 17.25 -7.97
C LEU A 166 3.53 17.48 -8.55
N PRO A 167 3.44 17.98 -9.79
CA PRO A 167 2.18 18.06 -10.49
C PRO A 167 1.64 16.65 -10.78
N ASN A 168 0.34 16.44 -10.56
CA ASN A 168 -0.36 15.20 -10.80
C ASN A 168 -1.69 15.48 -11.54
N GLY A 169 -1.60 15.69 -12.84
CA GLY A 169 -2.72 16.14 -13.65
C GLY A 169 -3.20 17.53 -13.23
N LYS A 170 -4.43 17.63 -12.71
CA LYS A 170 -5.02 18.89 -12.19
C LYS A 170 -4.82 19.07 -10.69
N THR A 171 -3.99 18.23 -10.07
CA THR A 171 -3.74 18.21 -8.63
C THR A 171 -2.25 18.28 -8.34
N PHE A 172 -1.90 18.49 -7.08
CA PHE A 172 -0.53 18.42 -6.55
C PHE A 172 -0.39 17.19 -5.70
N ARG A 173 0.69 16.43 -5.90
CA ARG A 173 1.07 15.32 -5.03
C ARG A 173 2.28 15.70 -4.23
N THR A 174 2.15 15.66 -2.91
CA THR A 174 3.24 15.95 -1.98
C THR A 174 3.80 14.67 -1.42
N TYR A 175 5.12 14.55 -1.44
CA TYR A 175 5.91 13.52 -0.79
C TYR A 175 6.64 14.13 0.39
N VAL A 176 6.61 13.50 1.55
CA VAL A 176 7.28 13.98 2.75
C VAL A 176 8.02 12.82 3.43
N ARG A 177 9.21 13.11 3.96
CA ARG A 177 9.93 12.26 4.91
C ARG A 177 10.06 13.00 6.23
N LEU A 178 9.58 12.38 7.29
CA LEU A 178 9.80 12.82 8.66
C LEU A 178 10.79 11.89 9.33
N SER A 179 11.59 12.44 10.22
CA SER A 179 12.53 11.68 11.05
C SER A 179 12.32 11.97 12.53
N TYR A 180 12.68 11.00 13.35
CA TYR A 180 12.71 11.11 14.80
C TYR A 180 13.97 10.47 15.36
N SER A 181 14.65 11.14 16.29
CA SER A 181 15.87 10.63 16.90
C SER A 181 15.58 9.44 17.80
N THR A 182 16.25 8.30 17.55
CA THR A 182 16.18 7.11 18.41
C THR A 182 16.68 7.39 19.81
N SER A 183 17.69 8.24 19.96
CA SER A 183 18.23 8.65 21.25
C SER A 183 17.27 9.51 22.06
N ASP A 184 16.50 10.40 21.39
CA ASP A 184 15.47 11.19 22.06
C ASP A 184 14.29 10.28 22.50
N LEU A 185 13.91 9.29 21.68
CA LEU A 185 12.92 8.30 22.04
C LEU A 185 13.34 7.52 23.30
N LYS A 186 14.58 7.02 23.32
CA LYS A 186 15.14 6.29 24.47
C LYS A 186 15.12 7.15 25.74
N ARG A 187 15.47 8.43 25.62
CA ARG A 187 15.46 9.38 26.73
C ARG A 187 14.07 9.62 27.30
N ILE A 188 13.05 9.77 26.43
CA ILE A 188 11.66 9.92 26.85
C ILE A 188 11.17 8.64 27.52
N MET A 189 11.46 7.47 26.95
CA MET A 189 11.12 6.18 27.56
C MET A 189 11.71 6.05 28.96
N MET A 190 12.99 6.33 29.13
CA MET A 190 13.67 6.30 30.42
C MET A 190 13.00 7.21 31.44
N LYS A 191 12.69 8.45 31.05
CA LYS A 191 12.01 9.42 31.91
C LYS A 191 10.64 8.92 32.35
N GLU A 192 9.85 8.35 31.45
CA GLU A 192 8.53 7.85 31.76
C GLU A 192 8.58 6.57 32.64
N ILE A 193 9.56 5.69 32.43
CA ILE A 193 9.80 4.53 33.29
C ILE A 193 10.18 4.98 34.71
N GLN A 194 11.10 5.96 34.82
CA GLN A 194 11.54 6.48 36.13
C GLN A 194 10.43 7.16 36.94
N LYS A 195 9.46 7.78 36.27
CA LYS A 195 8.27 8.36 36.93
C LYS A 195 7.30 7.29 37.41
N ASN A 196 7.32 6.10 36.87
CA ASN A 196 6.41 5.02 37.23
C ASN A 196 7.05 4.13 38.26
N GLU A 197 6.58 4.22 39.53
CA GLU A 197 7.17 3.50 40.65
C GLU A 197 7.17 1.98 40.48
N ILE A 198 6.09 1.42 39.91
CA ILE A 198 5.96 -0.04 39.69
C ILE A 198 6.99 -0.51 38.67
N LEU A 199 7.06 0.14 37.50
CA LEU A 199 7.98 -0.22 36.44
C LEU A 199 9.44 0.05 36.86
N ASN A 200 9.71 1.20 37.47
CA ASN A 200 11.05 1.55 37.96
C ASN A 200 11.57 0.48 38.93
N THR A 201 10.77 0.01 39.88
CA THR A 201 11.18 -1.01 40.84
C THR A 201 11.41 -2.38 40.19
N LYS A 202 10.57 -2.78 39.22
CA LYS A 202 10.59 -4.13 38.65
C LYS A 202 11.52 -4.26 37.45
N ILE A 203 11.69 -3.19 36.66
CA ILE A 203 12.45 -3.20 35.40
C ILE A 203 13.90 -2.74 35.58
N ARG A 204 14.20 -1.87 36.56
CA ARG A 204 15.52 -1.26 36.77
C ARG A 204 16.68 -2.26 36.90
N ARG A 205 16.40 -3.49 37.34
CA ARG A 205 17.40 -4.56 37.53
C ARG A 205 17.58 -5.45 36.31
N THR A 206 16.91 -5.16 35.21
CA THR A 206 17.04 -5.94 33.97
C THR A 206 18.25 -5.49 33.18
N LYS A 207 18.92 -6.44 32.51
CA LYS A 207 20.08 -6.14 31.65
C LYS A 207 19.69 -5.15 30.53
N ALA A 208 18.50 -5.31 29.95
CA ALA A 208 18.04 -4.41 28.89
C ALA A 208 17.83 -2.96 29.39
N PHE A 209 17.47 -2.76 30.65
CA PHE A 209 17.41 -1.42 31.24
C PHE A 209 18.79 -0.81 31.47
N GLU A 210 19.74 -1.60 31.96
CA GLU A 210 21.14 -1.17 32.08
C GLU A 210 21.79 -0.83 30.72
N GLU A 211 21.47 -1.58 29.68
CA GLU A 211 21.88 -1.30 28.31
C GLU A 211 21.30 0.03 27.81
N LEU A 212 20.02 0.26 28.09
CA LEU A 212 19.35 1.53 27.73
C LEU A 212 20.01 2.72 28.46
N GLU A 213 20.37 2.59 29.73
CA GLU A 213 21.08 3.64 30.48
C GLU A 213 22.45 3.94 29.86
N LYS A 214 23.22 2.93 29.51
CA LYS A 214 24.53 3.09 28.85
C LYS A 214 24.42 3.73 27.48
N GLU A 215 23.45 3.33 26.67
CA GLU A 215 23.21 3.93 25.34
C GLU A 215 22.88 5.43 25.44
N ILE A 216 22.07 5.81 26.44
CA ILE A 216 21.72 7.22 26.68
C ILE A 216 22.95 8.02 27.16
N GLU A 217 23.78 7.43 28.00
CA GLU A 217 24.99 8.06 28.52
C GLU A 217 26.03 8.33 27.40
N LEU A 218 26.29 7.32 26.59
CA LEU A 218 27.16 7.44 25.41
C LEU A 218 26.66 8.54 24.44
N TYR A 219 25.35 8.63 24.24
CA TYR A 219 24.81 9.68 23.41
C TYR A 219 24.98 11.09 24.01
N ARG A 220 24.85 11.24 25.34
CA ARG A 220 25.09 12.51 26.02
C ARG A 220 26.55 12.95 25.89
N GLU A 221 27.47 12.03 26.07
CA GLU A 221 28.91 12.30 25.93
C GLU A 221 29.27 12.70 24.49
N SER A 222 28.73 12.03 23.48
CA SER A 222 28.99 12.36 22.08
C SER A 222 28.46 13.76 21.72
N LYS A 223 27.29 14.12 22.24
CA LYS A 223 26.69 15.45 22.02
C LYS A 223 27.47 16.56 22.70
N THR A 224 28.01 16.30 23.89
CA THR A 224 28.84 17.25 24.63
C THR A 224 30.19 17.50 23.91
N LYS A 225 30.82 16.41 23.41
CA LYS A 225 32.07 16.51 22.62
C LYS A 225 31.88 17.27 21.29
N ASN A 226 30.75 17.07 20.63
CA ASN A 226 30.48 17.79 19.39
C ASN A 226 30.21 19.29 19.62
N ARG A 227 29.54 19.61 20.73
CA ARG A 227 29.31 21.02 21.12
C ARG A 227 30.60 21.75 21.47
N SER A 228 31.49 21.12 22.26
CA SER A 228 32.78 21.68 22.60
C SER A 228 33.72 21.88 21.39
N ARG A 229 33.54 21.15 20.31
CA ARG A 229 34.29 21.32 19.05
C ARG A 229 33.76 22.48 18.22
N GLN A 230 32.42 22.68 18.23
CA GLN A 230 31.78 23.81 17.53
C GLN A 230 32.07 25.18 18.24
N ASP A 231 32.22 25.17 19.57
CA ASP A 231 32.52 26.37 20.34
C ASP A 231 34.02 26.73 20.30
N ALA A 232 34.88 25.86 19.73
CA ALA A 232 36.32 26.04 19.60
C ALA A 232 36.83 26.47 18.20
N GLU A 233 35.94 26.51 17.21
CA GLU A 233 36.16 27.06 15.85
C GLU A 233 35.54 28.46 15.73
#